data_46625d1de9828d900fb15107067ce349
#
_entry.id   46625d1de9828d900fb15107067ce349
#
_cell.length_a   1.000
_cell.length_b   1.000
_cell.length_c   1.000
_cell.angle_alpha   90.00
_cell.angle_beta   90.00
_cell.angle_gamma   90.00
#
_symmetry.space_group_name_H-M   'P 1'
#
loop_
_entity.id
_entity.type
_entity.pdbx_description
1 polymer ?
#
loop_
_entity_poly.entity_id
_entity_poly.type
_entity_poly.pdbx_seq_one_letter_code
_entity_poly.pdbx_strand_id
1 'polypeptide(L)'
;MPLFSPPGPPMAERPSVPRHLLGIEGLSAEQLVPFLDLAESYALLSRSRSAPRDALRGRTVINLFYEDSTRTRTSFELAGKRLGADVINMSVATSSVNKGETLLDTAATLNAMRCDLLVVRHAQSGAPALLARKVEASVVNAGDGTHEHPTQALLDALTIRRHFGRLDGLTVAICGDVGHSRVARSNIHLLTAFGNRVRLVGPPTLLPGAMAGLGNVELYSDMDRALDGADVVMSLRLQKERMGAGLVP
;
A
#
# COMPACT_ATOMS: atom_id res chain seq x y z
N MET A 1 -44.98 -32.27 -11.28
CA MET A 1 -44.69 -31.56 -10.02
C MET A 1 -43.23 -31.11 -10.07
N PRO A 2 -42.92 -29.82 -10.17
CA PRO A 2 -41.55 -29.34 -10.09
C PRO A 2 -41.16 -29.26 -8.62
N LEU A 3 -40.07 -29.93 -8.25
CA LEU A 3 -39.43 -29.88 -6.94
C LEU A 3 -38.77 -28.50 -6.75
N PHE A 4 -39.40 -27.67 -5.91
CA PHE A 4 -38.78 -26.44 -5.40
C PHE A 4 -37.60 -26.85 -4.51
N SER A 5 -36.37 -26.59 -4.95
CA SER A 5 -35.21 -26.57 -4.04
C SER A 5 -35.35 -25.35 -3.10
N PRO A 6 -35.14 -25.49 -1.80
CA PRO A 6 -35.16 -24.34 -0.90
C PRO A 6 -34.05 -23.36 -1.28
N PRO A 7 -34.27 -22.04 -1.11
CA PRO A 7 -33.21 -21.04 -1.32
C PRO A 7 -32.04 -21.36 -0.39
N GLY A 8 -30.83 -21.36 -0.95
CA GLY A 8 -29.61 -21.49 -0.18
C GLY A 8 -29.49 -20.38 0.88
N PRO A 9 -28.68 -20.60 1.93
CA PRO A 9 -28.49 -19.60 2.96
C PRO A 9 -28.06 -18.26 2.34
N PRO A 10 -28.50 -17.11 2.91
CA PRO A 10 -28.13 -15.79 2.41
C PRO A 10 -26.60 -15.70 2.36
N MET A 11 -26.07 -15.33 1.20
CA MET A 11 -24.64 -15.05 1.08
C MET A 11 -24.32 -13.94 2.08
N ALA A 12 -23.48 -14.25 3.08
CA ALA A 12 -22.93 -13.24 3.95
C ALA A 12 -22.37 -12.12 3.06
N GLU A 13 -22.80 -10.89 3.30
CA GLU A 13 -22.29 -9.72 2.58
C GLU A 13 -20.75 -9.75 2.66
N ARG A 14 -20.10 -9.96 1.54
CA ARG A 14 -18.64 -9.87 1.48
C ARG A 14 -18.28 -8.44 1.88
N PRO A 15 -17.35 -8.23 2.82
CA PRO A 15 -16.92 -6.88 3.16
C PRO A 15 -16.57 -6.14 1.89
N SER A 16 -17.15 -4.96 1.70
CA SER A 16 -16.99 -4.19 0.47
C SER A 16 -15.53 -3.75 0.33
N VAL A 17 -14.84 -4.32 -0.64
CA VAL A 17 -13.49 -3.88 -0.99
C VAL A 17 -13.60 -2.46 -1.58
N PRO A 18 -12.81 -1.49 -1.10
CA PRO A 18 -12.89 -0.13 -1.60
C PRO A 18 -12.53 -0.07 -3.09
N ARG A 19 -13.20 0.83 -3.83
CA ARG A 19 -12.93 1.05 -5.27
C ARG A 19 -11.50 1.49 -5.53
N HIS A 20 -10.93 2.28 -4.63
CA HIS A 20 -9.56 2.79 -4.69
C HIS A 20 -8.79 2.30 -3.47
N LEU A 21 -7.51 1.99 -3.62
CA LEU A 21 -6.61 1.70 -2.49
C LEU A 21 -5.67 2.89 -2.31
N LEU A 22 -6.10 3.90 -1.56
CA LEU A 22 -5.37 5.16 -1.39
C LEU A 22 -4.47 5.17 -0.17
N GLY A 23 -4.82 4.42 0.87
CA GLY A 23 -4.10 4.28 2.12
C GLY A 23 -4.60 3.06 2.90
N ILE A 24 -4.03 2.84 4.06
CA ILE A 24 -4.50 1.87 5.06
C ILE A 24 -5.34 2.57 6.13
N GLU A 25 -5.06 3.86 6.36
CA GLU A 25 -5.81 4.66 7.32
C GLU A 25 -7.32 4.56 7.10
N GLY A 26 -8.06 4.28 8.16
CA GLY A 26 -9.53 4.14 8.11
C GLY A 26 -10.06 2.79 7.61
N LEU A 27 -9.20 1.85 7.21
CA LEU A 27 -9.61 0.49 6.88
C LEU A 27 -9.58 -0.40 8.12
N SER A 28 -10.65 -1.17 8.32
CA SER A 28 -10.72 -2.18 9.39
C SER A 28 -9.96 -3.46 9.01
N ALA A 29 -9.62 -4.29 10.01
CA ALA A 29 -9.04 -5.61 9.78
C ALA A 29 -9.90 -6.46 8.82
N GLU A 30 -11.23 -6.40 8.96
CA GLU A 30 -12.17 -7.14 8.11
C GLU A 30 -12.11 -6.70 6.65
N GLN A 31 -11.83 -5.42 6.38
CA GLN A 31 -11.64 -4.91 5.02
C GLN A 31 -10.25 -5.25 4.46
N LEU A 32 -9.24 -5.45 5.32
CA LEU A 32 -7.86 -5.77 4.92
C LEU A 32 -7.64 -7.27 4.68
N VAL A 33 -8.33 -8.15 5.43
CA VAL A 33 -8.21 -9.61 5.29
C VAL A 33 -8.43 -10.11 3.86
N PRO A 34 -9.46 -9.66 3.09
CA PRO A 34 -9.65 -10.10 1.72
C PRO A 34 -8.46 -9.82 0.79
N PHE A 35 -7.75 -8.68 0.99
CA PHE A 35 -6.53 -8.39 0.23
C PHE A 35 -5.42 -9.38 0.55
N LEU A 36 -5.24 -9.72 1.83
CA LEU A 36 -4.21 -10.66 2.26
C LEU A 36 -4.51 -12.09 1.78
N ASP A 37 -5.77 -12.52 1.82
CA ASP A 37 -6.19 -13.84 1.36
C ASP A 37 -6.04 -14.00 -0.16
N LEU A 38 -6.43 -12.95 -0.90
CA LEU A 38 -6.21 -12.92 -2.33
C LEU A 38 -4.71 -12.92 -2.68
N ALA A 39 -3.91 -12.13 -1.97
CA ALA A 39 -2.46 -12.08 -2.16
C ALA A 39 -1.82 -13.45 -1.87
N GLU A 40 -2.28 -14.18 -0.83
CA GLU A 40 -1.82 -15.53 -0.53
C GLU A 40 -2.09 -16.50 -1.69
N SER A 41 -3.32 -16.48 -2.22
CA SER A 41 -3.70 -17.34 -3.34
C SER A 41 -2.85 -17.05 -4.60
N TYR A 42 -2.65 -15.77 -4.92
CA TYR A 42 -1.81 -15.39 -6.07
C TYR A 42 -0.32 -15.65 -5.87
N ALA A 43 0.18 -15.57 -4.64
CA ALA A 43 1.58 -15.89 -4.36
C ALA A 43 1.90 -17.39 -4.57
N LEU A 44 0.96 -18.27 -4.26
CA LEU A 44 1.07 -19.70 -4.58
C LEU A 44 1.03 -19.93 -6.10
N LEU A 45 0.08 -19.30 -6.78
CA LEU A 45 -0.07 -19.40 -8.23
C LEU A 45 1.12 -18.79 -9.01
N SER A 46 1.72 -17.70 -8.50
CA SER A 46 2.84 -17.05 -9.19
C SER A 46 4.13 -17.89 -9.24
N ARG A 47 4.24 -18.87 -8.34
CA ARG A 47 5.33 -19.87 -8.32
C ARG A 47 5.09 -21.02 -9.32
N SER A 48 3.85 -21.22 -9.75
CA SER A 48 3.49 -22.16 -10.78
C SER A 48 3.42 -21.47 -12.14
N ARG A 49 3.75 -22.19 -13.23
CA ARG A 49 3.56 -21.66 -14.60
C ARG A 49 2.07 -21.56 -14.99
N SER A 50 1.17 -21.96 -14.09
CA SER A 50 -0.28 -22.03 -14.28
C SER A 50 -1.03 -20.81 -13.72
N ALA A 51 -0.36 -19.67 -13.51
CA ALA A 51 -1.03 -18.45 -13.05
C ALA A 51 -2.18 -18.08 -14.00
N PRO A 52 -3.37 -17.70 -13.47
CA PRO A 52 -4.48 -17.27 -14.31
C PRO A 52 -4.07 -16.00 -15.07
N ARG A 53 -3.88 -16.14 -16.38
CA ARG A 53 -3.46 -15.04 -17.26
C ARG A 53 -4.66 -14.22 -17.78
N ASP A 54 -5.84 -14.43 -17.21
CA ASP A 54 -7.10 -13.91 -17.77
C ASP A 54 -7.88 -13.02 -16.81
N ALA A 55 -7.44 -12.88 -15.55
CA ALA A 55 -8.20 -12.13 -14.52
C ALA A 55 -8.39 -10.64 -14.88
N LEU A 56 -7.44 -10.05 -15.62
CA LEU A 56 -7.49 -8.67 -16.10
C LEU A 56 -7.43 -8.58 -17.64
N ARG A 57 -7.85 -9.64 -18.34
CA ARG A 57 -7.86 -9.64 -19.81
C ARG A 57 -8.77 -8.55 -20.36
N GLY A 58 -8.25 -7.76 -21.29
CA GLY A 58 -8.96 -6.63 -21.89
C GLY A 58 -9.04 -5.41 -20.96
N ARG A 59 -8.32 -5.41 -19.83
CA ARG A 59 -8.18 -4.26 -18.95
C ARG A 59 -6.86 -3.53 -19.18
N THR A 60 -6.90 -2.20 -19.12
CA THR A 60 -5.73 -1.35 -19.25
C THR A 60 -5.27 -0.85 -17.87
N VAL A 61 -4.03 -1.13 -17.53
CA VAL A 61 -3.35 -0.68 -16.31
C VAL A 61 -2.29 0.36 -16.66
N ILE A 62 -2.38 1.56 -16.09
CA ILE A 62 -1.36 2.60 -16.28
C ILE A 62 -0.58 2.77 -14.99
N ASN A 63 0.74 2.55 -15.05
CA ASN A 63 1.68 2.86 -13.99
C ASN A 63 2.19 4.29 -14.17
N LEU A 64 1.67 5.24 -13.39
CA LEU A 64 1.99 6.67 -13.43
C LEU A 64 2.97 7.00 -12.29
N PHE A 65 4.26 7.13 -12.62
CA PHE A 65 5.32 7.32 -11.65
C PHE A 65 6.01 8.68 -11.81
N TYR A 66 5.83 9.54 -10.81
CA TYR A 66 6.47 10.86 -10.67
C TYR A 66 7.78 10.79 -9.86
N GLU A 67 8.00 9.68 -9.12
CA GLU A 67 9.26 9.37 -8.46
C GLU A 67 9.85 8.10 -9.05
N ASP A 68 11.18 8.05 -9.16
CA ASP A 68 11.88 6.85 -9.59
C ASP A 68 11.68 5.70 -8.60
N SER A 69 11.30 4.55 -9.13
CA SER A 69 11.15 3.34 -8.34
C SER A 69 11.21 2.10 -9.24
N THR A 70 12.40 1.53 -9.36
CA THR A 70 12.59 0.31 -10.16
C THR A 70 11.77 -0.85 -9.61
N ARG A 71 11.88 -1.13 -8.32
CA ARG A 71 11.18 -2.27 -7.70
C ARG A 71 9.67 -2.16 -7.80
N THR A 72 9.10 -1.04 -7.35
CA THR A 72 7.63 -0.87 -7.30
C THR A 72 7.04 -0.86 -8.70
N ARG A 73 7.62 -0.10 -9.64
CA ARG A 73 7.14 -0.05 -11.03
C ARG A 73 7.17 -1.43 -11.69
N THR A 74 8.30 -2.12 -11.59
CA THR A 74 8.45 -3.46 -12.18
C THR A 74 7.51 -4.48 -11.54
N SER A 75 7.27 -4.39 -10.22
CA SER A 75 6.33 -5.28 -9.54
C SER A 75 4.91 -5.13 -10.05
N PHE A 76 4.41 -3.90 -10.22
CA PHE A 76 3.08 -3.65 -10.78
C PHE A 76 3.00 -4.02 -12.26
N GLU A 77 4.04 -3.74 -13.04
CA GLU A 77 4.11 -4.16 -14.44
C GLU A 77 4.01 -5.68 -14.58
N LEU A 78 4.82 -6.42 -13.82
CA LEU A 78 4.80 -7.89 -13.84
C LEU A 78 3.45 -8.44 -13.36
N ALA A 79 2.86 -7.85 -12.32
CA ALA A 79 1.57 -8.28 -11.80
C ALA A 79 0.46 -8.11 -12.87
N GLY A 80 0.37 -6.93 -13.48
CA GLY A 80 -0.61 -6.67 -14.54
C GLY A 80 -0.45 -7.61 -15.74
N LYS A 81 0.77 -7.77 -16.25
CA LYS A 81 1.07 -8.68 -17.37
C LYS A 81 0.74 -10.15 -17.05
N ARG A 82 1.05 -10.60 -15.82
CA ARG A 82 0.72 -11.97 -15.39
C ARG A 82 -0.78 -12.21 -15.28
N LEU A 83 -1.55 -11.17 -15.00
CA LEU A 83 -3.02 -11.23 -14.93
C LEU A 83 -3.71 -10.99 -16.29
N GLY A 84 -2.93 -10.76 -17.36
CA GLY A 84 -3.44 -10.59 -18.73
C GLY A 84 -3.85 -9.17 -19.09
N ALA A 85 -3.48 -8.17 -18.29
CA ALA A 85 -3.76 -6.77 -18.58
C ALA A 85 -2.79 -6.19 -19.61
N ASP A 86 -3.26 -5.19 -20.35
CA ASP A 86 -2.42 -4.28 -21.12
C ASP A 86 -1.81 -3.26 -20.15
N VAL A 87 -0.47 -3.32 -19.98
CA VAL A 87 0.23 -2.47 -19.00
C VAL A 87 1.05 -1.41 -19.69
N ILE A 88 0.79 -0.15 -19.34
CA ILE A 88 1.50 1.03 -19.85
C ILE A 88 2.27 1.67 -18.70
N ASN A 89 3.60 1.82 -18.86
CA ASN A 89 4.42 2.57 -17.92
C ASN A 89 4.60 3.99 -18.43
N MET A 90 4.12 4.97 -17.66
CA MET A 90 4.34 6.39 -17.91
C MET A 90 5.38 6.94 -16.94
N SER A 91 6.49 7.43 -17.49
CA SER A 91 7.51 8.16 -16.73
C SER A 91 7.32 9.66 -16.99
N VAL A 92 7.09 10.39 -15.92
CA VAL A 92 6.84 11.83 -16.00
C VAL A 92 8.09 12.63 -16.39
N ALA A 93 9.29 12.12 -16.08
CA ALA A 93 10.55 12.75 -16.45
C ALA A 93 10.72 12.96 -17.98
N THR A 94 9.99 12.18 -18.80
CA THR A 94 10.03 12.24 -20.28
C THR A 94 8.69 12.66 -20.88
N SER A 95 7.71 13.07 -20.07
CA SER A 95 6.35 13.41 -20.52
C SER A 95 6.12 14.91 -20.65
N SER A 96 4.95 15.27 -21.16
CA SER A 96 4.45 16.65 -21.33
C SER A 96 4.33 17.45 -20.02
N VAL A 97 4.41 16.82 -18.85
CA VAL A 97 4.49 17.49 -17.54
C VAL A 97 5.68 18.47 -17.50
N ASN A 98 6.79 18.15 -18.17
CA ASN A 98 7.92 19.07 -18.32
C ASN A 98 7.58 20.32 -19.17
N LYS A 99 6.40 20.35 -19.82
CA LYS A 99 5.90 21.47 -20.60
C LYS A 99 4.90 22.32 -19.83
N GLY A 100 4.74 22.10 -18.51
CA GLY A 100 3.84 22.85 -17.65
C GLY A 100 2.45 22.22 -17.43
N GLU A 101 2.22 20.99 -17.87
CA GLU A 101 0.98 20.26 -17.55
C GLU A 101 0.85 20.02 -16.05
N THR A 102 -0.33 20.29 -15.53
CA THR A 102 -0.68 20.02 -14.13
C THR A 102 -1.10 18.55 -13.95
N LEU A 103 -1.14 18.11 -12.67
CA LEU A 103 -1.67 16.79 -12.34
C LEU A 103 -3.13 16.62 -12.79
N LEU A 104 -3.91 17.69 -12.85
CA LEU A 104 -5.29 17.68 -13.32
C LEU A 104 -5.40 17.52 -14.83
N ASP A 105 -4.50 18.11 -15.59
CA ASP A 105 -4.43 17.93 -17.06
C ASP A 105 -4.07 16.49 -17.39
N THR A 106 -3.11 15.93 -16.66
CA THR A 106 -2.76 14.50 -16.75
C THR A 106 -3.98 13.62 -16.44
N ALA A 107 -4.73 13.92 -15.36
CA ALA A 107 -5.93 13.20 -14.99
C ALA A 107 -6.99 13.23 -16.11
N ALA A 108 -7.25 14.40 -16.69
CA ALA A 108 -8.21 14.55 -17.79
C ALA A 108 -7.81 13.72 -19.01
N THR A 109 -6.53 13.76 -19.37
CA THR A 109 -5.96 12.99 -20.49
C THR A 109 -6.12 11.48 -20.26
N LEU A 110 -5.75 10.98 -19.08
CA LEU A 110 -5.86 9.56 -18.73
C LEU A 110 -7.33 9.11 -18.66
N ASN A 111 -8.21 9.96 -18.20
CA ASN A 111 -9.64 9.67 -18.15
C ASN A 111 -10.24 9.55 -19.58
N ALA A 112 -9.80 10.40 -20.49
CA ALA A 112 -10.19 10.32 -21.91
C ALA A 112 -9.69 9.03 -22.60
N MET A 113 -8.55 8.47 -22.13
CA MET A 113 -8.01 7.18 -22.60
C MET A 113 -8.74 5.97 -22.03
N ARG A 114 -9.66 6.16 -21.07
CA ARG A 114 -10.49 5.11 -20.46
C ARG A 114 -9.68 3.92 -19.90
N CYS A 115 -8.60 4.19 -19.17
CA CYS A 115 -7.91 3.12 -18.46
C CYS A 115 -8.78 2.58 -17.30
N ASP A 116 -8.59 1.30 -16.95
CA ASP A 116 -9.34 0.65 -15.87
C ASP A 116 -8.70 0.83 -14.51
N LEU A 117 -7.37 0.83 -14.46
CA LEU A 117 -6.58 0.94 -13.23
C LEU A 117 -5.43 1.91 -13.41
N LEU A 118 -5.28 2.81 -12.45
CA LEU A 118 -4.20 3.77 -12.36
C LEU A 118 -3.35 3.50 -11.11
N VAL A 119 -2.11 3.11 -11.28
CA VAL A 119 -1.14 2.92 -10.19
C VAL A 119 -0.28 4.17 -10.09
N VAL A 120 -0.40 4.90 -8.99
CA VAL A 120 0.20 6.23 -8.84
C VAL A 120 1.29 6.24 -7.78
N ARG A 121 2.47 6.74 -8.14
CA ARG A 121 3.53 7.10 -7.21
C ARG A 121 3.92 8.56 -7.38
N HIS A 122 3.88 9.32 -6.29
CA HIS A 122 4.08 10.78 -6.34
C HIS A 122 4.90 11.29 -5.15
N ALA A 123 5.68 12.37 -5.36
CA ALA A 123 6.45 13.01 -4.30
C ALA A 123 5.57 13.78 -3.29
N GLN A 124 4.41 14.24 -3.71
CA GLN A 124 3.48 14.98 -2.86
C GLN A 124 2.43 14.05 -2.25
N SER A 125 2.23 14.15 -0.93
CA SER A 125 1.17 13.48 -0.21
C SER A 125 -0.21 13.93 -0.71
N GLY A 126 -1.15 12.98 -0.85
CA GLY A 126 -2.52 13.24 -1.32
C GLY A 126 -2.71 13.25 -2.84
N ALA A 127 -1.65 13.19 -3.65
CA ALA A 127 -1.79 13.19 -5.11
C ALA A 127 -2.65 12.02 -5.64
N PRO A 128 -2.49 10.76 -5.17
CA PRO A 128 -3.39 9.67 -5.57
C PRO A 128 -4.85 9.91 -5.19
N ALA A 129 -5.11 10.52 -4.03
CA ALA A 129 -6.46 10.85 -3.60
C ALA A 129 -7.09 11.98 -4.45
N LEU A 130 -6.28 12.94 -4.91
CA LEU A 130 -6.73 13.96 -5.86
C LEU A 130 -7.12 13.32 -7.20
N LEU A 131 -6.27 12.43 -7.73
CA LEU A 131 -6.57 11.72 -8.99
C LEU A 131 -7.82 10.86 -8.87
N ALA A 132 -8.00 10.12 -7.77
CA ALA A 132 -9.17 9.27 -7.54
C ALA A 132 -10.52 10.02 -7.62
N ARG A 133 -10.51 11.33 -7.30
CA ARG A 133 -11.70 12.19 -7.43
C ARG A 133 -11.93 12.72 -8.85
N LYS A 134 -10.98 12.54 -9.76
CA LYS A 134 -10.98 13.15 -11.11
C LYS A 134 -11.02 12.13 -12.24
N VAL A 135 -10.77 10.85 -11.96
CA VAL A 135 -10.75 9.79 -12.95
C VAL A 135 -11.82 8.73 -12.67
N GLU A 136 -12.30 8.09 -13.73
CA GLU A 136 -13.20 6.94 -13.63
C GLU A 136 -12.49 5.62 -13.30
N ALA A 137 -11.18 5.56 -13.56
CA ALA A 137 -10.35 4.41 -13.24
C ALA A 137 -10.29 4.15 -11.72
N SER A 138 -10.10 2.89 -11.31
CA SER A 138 -9.65 2.59 -9.95
C SER A 138 -8.23 3.12 -9.73
N VAL A 139 -7.94 3.66 -8.55
CA VAL A 139 -6.62 4.20 -8.23
C VAL A 139 -5.97 3.42 -7.10
N VAL A 140 -4.72 3.00 -7.32
CA VAL A 140 -3.86 2.37 -6.31
C VAL A 140 -2.69 3.29 -6.00
N ASN A 141 -2.53 3.64 -4.72
CA ASN A 141 -1.39 4.40 -4.23
C ASN A 141 -0.15 3.49 -4.12
N ALA A 142 0.85 3.73 -4.96
CA ALA A 142 2.15 3.06 -4.95
C ALA A 142 3.22 3.84 -4.15
N GLY A 143 2.78 4.74 -3.29
CA GLY A 143 3.57 5.58 -2.40
C GLY A 143 3.49 7.07 -2.74
N ASP A 144 3.00 7.88 -1.81
CA ASP A 144 2.88 9.33 -1.95
C ASP A 144 3.54 10.08 -0.80
N GLY A 145 4.49 10.95 -1.12
CA GLY A 145 5.21 11.79 -0.17
C GLY A 145 5.70 11.02 1.08
N THR A 146 5.38 11.55 2.24
CA THR A 146 5.55 10.91 3.56
C THR A 146 4.24 10.31 4.09
N HIS A 147 3.20 10.28 3.27
CA HIS A 147 1.84 9.91 3.67
C HIS A 147 1.67 8.40 3.79
N GLU A 148 1.46 7.67 2.67
CA GLU A 148 1.23 6.24 2.73
C GLU A 148 1.82 5.43 1.57
N HIS A 149 2.00 4.13 1.79
CA HIS A 149 2.35 3.12 0.81
C HIS A 149 1.57 1.82 1.12
N PRO A 150 0.26 1.80 0.86
CA PRO A 150 -0.63 0.73 1.33
C PRO A 150 -0.23 -0.66 0.85
N THR A 151 0.21 -0.79 -0.40
CA THR A 151 0.62 -2.09 -0.95
C THR A 151 1.90 -2.63 -0.33
N GLN A 152 2.78 -1.76 0.19
CA GLN A 152 3.94 -2.19 0.96
C GLN A 152 3.51 -2.73 2.34
N ALA A 153 2.61 -2.03 3.04
CA ALA A 153 2.10 -2.52 4.32
C ALA A 153 1.38 -3.86 4.19
N LEU A 154 0.59 -4.06 3.12
CA LEU A 154 -0.05 -5.35 2.84
C LEU A 154 0.98 -6.46 2.56
N LEU A 155 2.08 -6.16 1.88
CA LEU A 155 3.18 -7.10 1.64
C LEU A 155 3.88 -7.48 2.94
N ASP A 156 4.17 -6.50 3.79
CA ASP A 156 4.80 -6.70 5.09
C ASP A 156 3.88 -7.54 6.00
N ALA A 157 2.59 -7.20 6.05
CA ALA A 157 1.57 -7.95 6.79
C ALA A 157 1.45 -9.41 6.33
N LEU A 158 1.46 -9.66 5.01
CA LEU A 158 1.45 -11.00 4.46
C LEU A 158 2.69 -11.79 4.87
N THR A 159 3.85 -11.15 4.91
CA THR A 159 5.10 -11.77 5.35
C THR A 159 5.02 -12.17 6.83
N ILE A 160 4.52 -11.28 7.69
CA ILE A 160 4.31 -11.55 9.12
C ILE A 160 3.31 -12.70 9.30
N ARG A 161 2.15 -12.62 8.64
CA ARG A 161 1.11 -13.66 8.71
C ARG A 161 1.63 -15.03 8.30
N ARG A 162 2.46 -15.13 7.28
CA ARG A 162 3.08 -16.38 6.84
C ARG A 162 4.06 -16.96 7.85
N HIS A 163 4.80 -16.10 8.54
CA HIS A 163 5.79 -16.53 9.52
C HIS A 163 5.15 -17.02 10.81
N PHE A 164 4.17 -16.27 11.32
CA PHE A 164 3.53 -16.54 12.62
C PHE A 164 2.23 -17.36 12.54
N GLY A 165 1.66 -17.56 11.35
CA GLY A 165 0.33 -18.15 11.15
C GLY A 165 -0.82 -17.24 11.56
N ARG A 166 -0.53 -16.04 12.06
CA ARG A 166 -1.48 -15.00 12.52
C ARG A 166 -0.94 -13.62 12.27
N LEU A 167 -1.79 -12.58 12.41
CA LEU A 167 -1.40 -11.18 12.22
C LEU A 167 -1.88 -10.30 13.39
N ASP A 168 -2.39 -10.89 14.45
CA ASP A 168 -2.88 -10.22 15.65
C ASP A 168 -2.05 -10.59 16.88
N GLY A 169 -2.13 -9.76 17.93
CA GLY A 169 -1.50 -10.02 19.22
C GLY A 169 0.03 -10.09 19.20
N LEU A 170 0.68 -9.44 18.23
CA LEU A 170 2.13 -9.36 18.12
C LEU A 170 2.64 -8.01 18.66
N THR A 171 3.90 -8.00 19.08
CA THR A 171 4.66 -6.78 19.39
C THR A 171 5.64 -6.52 18.24
N VAL A 172 5.44 -5.41 17.52
CA VAL A 172 6.23 -5.05 16.33
C VAL A 172 7.03 -3.80 16.60
N ALA A 173 8.35 -3.87 16.53
CA ALA A 173 9.25 -2.74 16.65
C ALA A 173 9.58 -2.19 15.26
N ILE A 174 9.32 -0.90 15.03
CA ILE A 174 9.67 -0.18 13.79
C ILE A 174 10.78 0.80 14.10
N CYS A 175 11.97 0.56 13.57
CA CYS A 175 13.21 1.22 13.95
C CYS A 175 13.75 2.13 12.84
N GLY A 176 14.10 3.38 13.16
CA GLY A 176 14.79 4.31 12.27
C GLY A 176 14.02 5.60 12.00
N ASP A 177 14.02 6.05 10.74
CA ASP A 177 13.38 7.30 10.33
C ASP A 177 11.86 7.14 10.15
N VAL A 178 11.13 7.15 11.27
CA VAL A 178 9.68 6.99 11.29
C VAL A 178 8.98 8.22 10.73
N GLY A 179 9.46 9.41 11.08
CA GLY A 179 8.83 10.69 10.73
C GLY A 179 8.69 10.92 9.21
N HIS A 180 9.67 10.49 8.44
CA HIS A 180 9.69 10.68 6.99
C HIS A 180 9.30 9.42 6.21
N SER A 181 8.97 8.32 6.90
CA SER A 181 8.67 7.04 6.27
C SER A 181 7.18 6.80 6.07
N ARG A 182 6.72 6.92 4.83
CA ARG A 182 5.38 6.49 4.41
C ARG A 182 5.12 5.00 4.65
N VAL A 183 6.19 4.18 4.62
CA VAL A 183 6.08 2.74 4.91
C VAL A 183 5.79 2.51 6.39
N ALA A 184 6.48 3.23 7.29
CA ALA A 184 6.19 3.17 8.71
C ALA A 184 4.74 3.56 8.99
N ARG A 185 4.27 4.67 8.41
CA ARG A 185 2.90 5.16 8.62
C ARG A 185 1.85 4.12 8.21
N SER A 186 1.94 3.58 7.00
CA SER A 186 1.01 2.55 6.54
C SER A 186 1.06 1.28 7.39
N ASN A 187 2.25 0.87 7.85
CA ASN A 187 2.38 -0.28 8.74
C ASN A 187 1.79 -0.01 10.13
N ILE A 188 1.96 1.21 10.67
CA ILE A 188 1.33 1.59 11.95
C ILE A 188 -0.19 1.42 11.84
N HIS A 189 -0.83 2.00 10.82
CA HIS A 189 -2.27 1.88 10.62
C HIS A 189 -2.71 0.42 10.46
N LEU A 190 -2.00 -0.37 9.66
CA LEU A 190 -2.33 -1.77 9.43
C LEU A 190 -2.18 -2.59 10.71
N LEU A 191 -1.03 -2.52 11.37
CA LEU A 191 -0.73 -3.33 12.54
C LEU A 191 -1.67 -2.99 13.71
N THR A 192 -1.98 -1.72 13.92
CA THR A 192 -2.93 -1.30 14.97
C THR A 192 -4.36 -1.72 14.63
N ALA A 193 -4.78 -1.73 13.36
CA ALA A 193 -6.07 -2.25 12.94
C ALA A 193 -6.25 -3.75 13.27
N PHE A 194 -5.15 -4.52 13.26
CA PHE A 194 -5.12 -5.93 13.69
C PHE A 194 -4.86 -6.11 15.20
N GLY A 195 -4.87 -5.04 16.00
CA GLY A 195 -4.72 -5.13 17.45
C GLY A 195 -3.30 -5.40 17.94
N ASN A 196 -2.29 -5.21 17.09
CA ASN A 196 -0.89 -5.37 17.50
C ASN A 196 -0.40 -4.20 18.35
N ARG A 197 0.62 -4.46 19.17
CA ARG A 197 1.40 -3.43 19.85
C ARG A 197 2.53 -2.97 18.94
N VAL A 198 2.58 -1.66 18.65
CA VAL A 198 3.62 -1.09 17.79
C VAL A 198 4.57 -0.25 18.63
N ARG A 199 5.86 -0.57 18.58
CA ARG A 199 6.92 0.20 19.22
C ARG A 199 7.72 0.94 18.17
N LEU A 200 7.67 2.27 18.20
CA LEU A 200 8.45 3.12 17.29
C LEU A 200 9.77 3.52 17.95
N VAL A 201 10.85 3.27 17.26
CA VAL A 201 12.21 3.42 17.83
C VAL A 201 13.08 4.30 16.95
N GLY A 202 13.66 5.32 17.53
CA GLY A 202 14.60 6.19 16.84
C GLY A 202 15.02 7.42 17.67
N PRO A 203 15.92 8.23 17.14
CA PRO A 203 16.22 9.52 17.76
C PRO A 203 14.97 10.39 17.86
N PRO A 204 14.82 11.23 18.91
CA PRO A 204 13.64 12.10 19.07
C PRO A 204 13.33 12.97 17.85
N THR A 205 14.36 13.39 17.10
CA THR A 205 14.22 14.18 15.86
C THR A 205 13.55 13.43 14.71
N LEU A 206 13.56 12.10 14.74
CA LEU A 206 12.98 11.21 13.73
C LEU A 206 11.69 10.51 14.22
N LEU A 207 11.28 10.80 15.47
CA LEU A 207 10.10 10.24 16.13
C LEU A 207 9.09 11.34 16.47
N PRO A 208 8.18 11.71 15.57
CA PRO A 208 7.15 12.70 15.85
C PRO A 208 6.24 12.24 16.99
N GLY A 209 6.10 13.03 18.06
CA GLY A 209 5.27 12.70 19.22
C GLY A 209 3.81 12.41 18.90
N ALA A 210 3.28 13.03 17.83
CA ALA A 210 1.91 12.78 17.35
C ALA A 210 1.65 11.32 16.93
N MET A 211 2.69 10.54 16.63
CA MET A 211 2.57 9.13 16.28
C MET A 211 2.05 8.26 17.45
N ALA A 212 2.26 8.68 18.69
CA ALA A 212 1.71 7.98 19.87
C ALA A 212 0.17 7.97 19.93
N GLY A 213 -0.48 8.88 19.18
CA GLY A 213 -1.95 8.93 19.07
C GLY A 213 -2.56 7.95 18.06
N LEU A 214 -1.75 7.17 17.35
CA LEU A 214 -2.20 6.28 16.29
C LEU A 214 -2.56 4.86 16.80
N GLY A 215 -3.35 4.77 17.86
CA GLY A 215 -3.79 3.48 18.43
C GLY A 215 -2.80 2.93 19.46
N ASN A 216 -2.53 1.61 19.45
CA ASN A 216 -1.64 0.94 20.42
C ASN A 216 -0.16 1.13 20.04
N VAL A 217 0.33 2.38 20.12
CA VAL A 217 1.67 2.82 19.72
C VAL A 217 2.44 3.37 20.90
N GLU A 218 3.66 2.88 21.09
CA GLU A 218 4.62 3.31 22.11
C GLU A 218 5.87 3.89 21.44
N LEU A 219 6.43 4.99 22.01
CA LEU A 219 7.65 5.63 21.48
C LEU A 219 8.85 5.29 22.36
N TYR A 220 9.96 4.94 21.73
CA TYR A 220 11.21 4.58 22.39
C TYR A 220 12.41 5.33 21.77
N SER A 221 13.26 5.91 22.61
CA SER A 221 14.57 6.40 22.21
C SER A 221 15.69 5.37 22.48
N ASP A 222 15.40 4.37 23.29
CA ASP A 222 16.29 3.27 23.65
C ASP A 222 15.95 2.02 22.85
N MET A 223 16.90 1.57 22.03
CA MET A 223 16.74 0.43 21.12
C MET A 223 16.59 -0.88 21.90
N ASP A 224 17.40 -1.11 22.91
CA ASP A 224 17.40 -2.39 23.66
C ASP A 224 16.06 -2.60 24.36
N ARG A 225 15.54 -1.55 25.00
CA ARG A 225 14.21 -1.59 25.63
C ARG A 225 13.08 -1.80 24.65
N ALA A 226 13.19 -1.26 23.46
CA ALA A 226 12.15 -1.39 22.44
C ALA A 226 12.13 -2.77 21.80
N LEU A 227 13.30 -3.41 21.70
CA LEU A 227 13.44 -4.74 21.10
C LEU A 227 13.17 -5.88 22.10
N ASP A 228 13.24 -5.61 23.39
CA ASP A 228 12.97 -6.61 24.41
C ASP A 228 11.54 -7.17 24.30
N GLY A 229 11.45 -8.48 24.04
CA GLY A 229 10.16 -9.15 23.81
C GLY A 229 9.41 -8.71 22.55
N ALA A 230 10.06 -8.10 21.55
CA ALA A 230 9.48 -7.84 20.26
C ALA A 230 9.44 -9.13 19.39
N ASP A 231 8.29 -9.41 18.80
CA ASP A 231 8.12 -10.56 17.89
C ASP A 231 8.67 -10.25 16.49
N VAL A 232 8.55 -8.99 16.05
CA VAL A 232 8.96 -8.53 14.73
C VAL A 232 9.75 -7.24 14.84
N VAL A 233 10.83 -7.14 14.07
CA VAL A 233 11.62 -5.92 13.93
C VAL A 233 11.60 -5.46 12.48
N MET A 234 11.12 -4.24 12.24
CA MET A 234 11.13 -3.57 10.94
C MET A 234 12.20 -2.48 10.94
N SER A 235 13.21 -2.60 10.09
CA SER A 235 14.27 -1.60 9.95
C SER A 235 13.98 -0.64 8.81
N LEU A 236 14.00 0.65 9.10
CA LEU A 236 13.82 1.74 8.14
C LEU A 236 15.17 2.35 7.77
N ARG A 237 15.34 2.70 6.50
CA ARG A 237 16.47 3.53 6.07
C ARG A 237 16.21 5.00 6.39
N LEU A 238 17.25 5.81 6.51
CA LEU A 238 17.13 7.27 6.53
C LEU A 238 16.59 7.78 5.20
N GLN A 239 15.56 8.63 5.24
CA GLN A 239 14.89 9.20 4.07
C GLN A 239 15.51 10.56 3.69
N LYS A 240 16.82 10.59 3.42
CA LYS A 240 17.57 11.84 3.16
C LYS A 240 16.92 12.73 2.11
N GLU A 241 16.29 12.13 1.11
CA GLU A 241 15.57 12.82 0.04
C GLU A 241 14.30 13.57 0.49
N ARG A 242 13.83 13.32 1.73
CA ARG A 242 12.64 13.93 2.33
C ARG A 242 12.97 14.81 3.53
N MET A 243 14.23 14.81 3.97
CA MET A 243 14.70 15.67 5.04
C MET A 243 15.02 17.06 4.47
N GLY A 244 14.53 18.12 5.15
CA GLY A 244 14.97 19.49 4.83
C GLY A 244 16.47 19.67 5.15
N ALA A 245 17.11 20.62 4.49
CA ALA A 245 18.51 20.97 4.75
C ALA A 245 18.68 21.33 6.24
N GLY A 246 19.43 20.54 7.01
CA GLY A 246 19.72 20.78 8.43
C GLY A 246 19.24 19.69 9.41
N LEU A 247 18.53 18.65 8.96
CA LEU A 247 18.01 17.58 9.82
C LEU A 247 18.78 16.24 9.70
N VAL A 248 20.04 16.30 9.31
CA VAL A 248 20.88 15.09 9.36
C VAL A 248 21.52 15.03 10.75
N PRO A 249 21.23 13.99 11.58
CA PRO A 249 21.93 13.81 12.86
C PRO A 249 23.42 13.50 12.66
#